data_677a74cdbd3bf6eed15a7a5776bd5e6d
#
_entry.id   677a74cdbd3bf6eed15a7a5776bd5e6d
#
_cell.length_a   1.000
_cell.length_b   1.000
_cell.length_c   1.000
_cell.angle_alpha   90.00
_cell.angle_beta   90.00
_cell.angle_gamma   90.00
#
_symmetry.space_group_name_H-M   'P 1'
#
loop_
_entity.id
_entity.type
_entity.pdbx_description
1 polymer ?
#
loop_
_entity_poly.entity_id
_entity_poly.type
_entity_poly.pdbx_seq_one_letter_code
_entity_poly.pdbx_strand_id
1 'polypeptide(L)'
;MTNIRTLKATDAKQLQDLYESSLNEMQAMILYQSLLKHMTYGIFDADILVGILQIYARNDGTYEIGYRTKHAYQHKGYMCRGVKLLIEECKKLNITKLYAKVNKNNVYSKKVLDNTGFLQQVYNGDVPLYMYEIKR
;
A
#
# COMPACT_ATOMS: atom_id res chain seq x y z
N MET A 1 12.86 -4.26 -12.56
CA MET A 1 13.18 -3.62 -11.27
C MET A 1 11.94 -2.94 -10.71
N THR A 2 11.68 -3.16 -9.43
CA THR A 2 10.52 -2.59 -8.75
C THR A 2 10.81 -1.15 -8.34
N ASN A 3 9.88 -0.25 -8.62
CA ASN A 3 9.94 1.12 -8.11
C ASN A 3 8.55 1.59 -7.68
N ILE A 4 8.52 2.68 -6.93
CA ILE A 4 7.26 3.33 -6.57
C ILE A 4 7.31 4.79 -7.04
N ARG A 5 6.15 5.30 -7.41
CA ARG A 5 5.96 6.73 -7.69
C ARG A 5 4.49 7.08 -7.52
N THR A 6 4.21 8.37 -7.39
CA THR A 6 2.82 8.84 -7.34
C THR A 6 2.11 8.56 -8.67
N LEU A 7 0.80 8.34 -8.59
CA LEU A 7 -0.01 8.05 -9.77
C LEU A 7 -0.26 9.30 -10.60
N LYS A 8 -0.37 9.10 -11.91
CA LYS A 8 -0.73 10.13 -12.88
C LYS A 8 -2.05 9.73 -13.54
N ALA A 9 -2.75 10.69 -14.15
CA ALA A 9 -4.00 10.41 -14.85
C ALA A 9 -3.83 9.33 -15.92
N THR A 10 -2.67 9.27 -16.57
CA THR A 10 -2.37 8.26 -17.58
C THR A 10 -2.26 6.85 -16.99
N ASP A 11 -2.11 6.70 -15.68
CA ASP A 11 -2.08 5.39 -15.02
C ASP A 11 -3.47 4.80 -14.81
N ALA A 12 -4.54 5.57 -15.00
CA ALA A 12 -5.91 5.12 -14.70
C ALA A 12 -6.26 3.83 -15.43
N LYS A 13 -5.83 3.67 -16.67
CA LYS A 13 -6.09 2.47 -17.45
C LYS A 13 -5.49 1.23 -16.78
N GLN A 14 -4.31 1.35 -16.20
CA GLN A 14 -3.65 0.23 -15.53
C GLN A 14 -4.30 -0.15 -14.20
N LEU A 15 -5.19 0.69 -13.66
CA LEU A 15 -5.95 0.36 -12.44
C LEU A 15 -7.10 -0.61 -12.70
N GLN A 16 -7.43 -0.90 -13.96
CA GLN A 16 -8.59 -1.71 -14.31
C GLN A 16 -8.55 -3.13 -13.71
N ASP A 17 -7.37 -3.71 -13.56
CA ASP A 17 -7.20 -5.07 -13.04
C ASP A 17 -6.79 -5.10 -11.57
N LEU A 18 -6.97 -4.01 -10.85
CA LEU A 18 -6.53 -3.92 -9.44
C LEU A 18 -7.40 -4.77 -8.51
N TYR A 19 -8.66 -4.94 -8.85
CA TYR A 19 -9.60 -5.76 -8.08
C TYR A 19 -9.91 -7.05 -8.85
N GLU A 20 -10.42 -8.05 -8.14
CA GLU A 20 -10.80 -9.34 -8.74
C GLU A 20 -11.77 -9.18 -9.91
N SER A 21 -12.70 -8.22 -9.79
CA SER A 21 -13.59 -7.84 -10.89
C SER A 21 -12.95 -6.70 -11.67
N SER A 22 -12.68 -6.92 -12.95
CA SER A 22 -12.11 -5.88 -13.81
C SER A 22 -13.02 -4.66 -13.88
N LEU A 23 -12.40 -3.48 -13.85
CA LEU A 23 -13.09 -2.21 -13.96
C LEU A 23 -13.17 -1.79 -15.42
N ASN A 24 -14.28 -1.11 -15.80
CA ASN A 24 -14.30 -0.43 -17.10
C ASN A 24 -13.50 0.88 -17.01
N GLU A 25 -13.34 1.59 -18.14
CA GLU A 25 -12.53 2.81 -18.18
C GLU A 25 -13.07 3.90 -17.26
N MET A 26 -14.38 4.07 -17.20
CA MET A 26 -14.99 5.08 -16.31
C MET A 26 -14.76 4.74 -14.84
N GLN A 27 -14.93 3.48 -14.46
CA GLN A 27 -14.70 3.03 -13.09
C GLN A 27 -13.24 3.19 -12.71
N ALA A 28 -12.30 2.89 -13.62
CA ALA A 28 -10.87 3.08 -13.37
C ALA A 28 -10.53 4.55 -13.14
N MET A 29 -11.14 5.46 -13.90
CA MET A 29 -10.91 6.90 -13.72
C MET A 29 -11.50 7.39 -12.39
N ILE A 30 -12.67 6.92 -12.01
CA ILE A 30 -13.28 7.25 -10.70
C ILE A 30 -12.39 6.74 -9.58
N LEU A 31 -11.87 5.51 -9.70
CA LEU A 31 -10.94 4.96 -8.73
C LEU A 31 -9.68 5.83 -8.63
N TYR A 32 -9.08 6.19 -9.76
CA TYR A 32 -7.91 7.06 -9.79
C TYR A 32 -8.17 8.37 -9.02
N GLN A 33 -9.29 9.03 -9.29
CA GLN A 33 -9.64 10.27 -8.61
C GLN A 33 -9.84 10.07 -7.11
N SER A 34 -10.47 8.96 -6.70
CA SER A 34 -10.66 8.66 -5.27
C SER A 34 -9.33 8.39 -4.55
N LEU A 35 -8.39 7.77 -5.23
CA LEU A 35 -7.06 7.48 -4.67
C LEU A 35 -6.26 8.77 -4.42
N LEU A 36 -6.53 9.84 -5.16
CA LEU A 36 -5.84 11.12 -4.97
C LEU A 36 -6.21 11.83 -3.67
N LYS A 37 -7.28 11.40 -2.98
CA LYS A 37 -7.68 11.96 -1.68
C LYS A 37 -6.66 11.64 -0.58
N HIS A 38 -5.85 10.65 -0.78
CA HIS A 38 -4.78 10.24 0.13
C HIS A 38 -3.47 10.20 -0.63
N MET A 39 -2.36 10.18 0.10
CA MET A 39 -1.05 10.01 -0.52
C MET A 39 -0.97 8.58 -1.09
N THR A 40 -0.97 8.46 -2.41
CA THR A 40 -1.03 7.17 -3.10
C THR A 40 0.15 7.01 -4.04
N TYR A 41 0.82 5.86 -3.92
CA TYR A 41 1.91 5.45 -4.79
C TYR A 41 1.50 4.23 -5.59
N GLY A 42 1.88 4.20 -6.86
CA GLY A 42 1.84 2.96 -7.64
C GLY A 42 3.13 2.20 -7.44
N ILE A 43 3.03 0.88 -7.43
CA ILE A 43 4.19 -0.02 -7.49
C ILE A 43 4.33 -0.50 -8.92
N PHE A 44 5.50 -0.30 -9.49
CA PHE A 44 5.75 -0.60 -10.90
C PHE A 44 6.89 -1.59 -11.06
N ASP A 45 6.73 -2.52 -11.98
CA ASP A 45 7.82 -3.31 -12.52
C ASP A 45 8.04 -2.79 -13.95
N ALA A 46 9.15 -2.08 -14.16
CA ALA A 46 9.33 -1.23 -15.33
C ALA A 46 8.13 -0.26 -15.44
N ASP A 47 7.34 -0.33 -16.50
CA ASP A 47 6.19 0.56 -16.70
C ASP A 47 4.86 -0.11 -16.34
N ILE A 48 4.91 -1.32 -15.80
CA ILE A 48 3.70 -2.09 -15.48
C ILE A 48 3.30 -1.85 -14.03
N LEU A 49 2.10 -1.35 -13.82
CA LEU A 49 1.52 -1.18 -12.48
C LEU A 49 1.14 -2.55 -11.92
N VAL A 50 1.75 -2.94 -10.80
CA VAL A 50 1.49 -4.23 -10.16
C VAL A 50 0.67 -4.10 -8.89
N GLY A 51 0.63 -2.91 -8.29
CA GLY A 51 -0.15 -2.66 -7.08
C GLY A 51 -0.12 -1.20 -6.67
N ILE A 52 -0.80 -0.89 -5.58
CA ILE A 52 -0.82 0.46 -5.00
C ILE A 52 -0.52 0.42 -3.51
N LEU A 53 0.01 1.53 -3.02
CA LEU A 53 0.25 1.81 -1.60
C LEU A 53 -0.37 3.14 -1.27
N GLN A 54 -1.03 3.24 -0.11
CA GLN A 54 -1.61 4.49 0.37
C GLN A 54 -1.14 4.80 1.77
N ILE A 55 -0.96 6.09 2.07
CA ILE A 55 -0.67 6.59 3.40
C ILE A 55 -1.86 7.44 3.85
N TYR A 56 -2.39 7.11 5.02
CA TYR A 56 -3.52 7.82 5.63
C TYR A 56 -3.06 8.50 6.91
N ALA A 57 -3.38 9.80 7.07
CA ALA A 57 -3.14 10.49 8.31
C ALA A 57 -4.11 10.00 9.39
N ARG A 58 -3.60 9.75 10.59
CA ARG A 58 -4.40 9.39 11.77
C ARG A 58 -4.60 10.64 12.64
N ASN A 59 -5.59 10.58 13.53
CA ASN A 59 -5.93 11.71 14.38
C ASN A 59 -4.84 12.07 15.41
N ASP A 60 -3.93 11.14 15.69
CA ASP A 60 -2.87 11.30 16.70
C ASP A 60 -1.54 11.77 16.12
N GLY A 61 -1.52 12.20 14.87
CA GLY A 61 -0.30 12.64 14.20
C GLY A 61 0.56 11.51 13.63
N THR A 62 0.12 10.27 13.75
CA THR A 62 0.76 9.13 13.11
C THR A 62 0.07 8.81 11.78
N TYR A 63 0.57 7.80 11.08
CA TYR A 63 0.07 7.44 9.74
C TYR A 63 -0.21 5.95 9.67
N GLU A 64 -1.16 5.61 8.82
CA GLU A 64 -1.52 4.24 8.54
C GLU A 64 -1.31 3.95 7.08
N ILE A 65 -0.86 2.74 6.73
CA ILE A 65 -0.73 2.32 5.34
C ILE A 65 -1.83 1.33 4.97
N GLY A 66 -2.25 1.43 3.71
CA GLY A 66 -3.06 0.42 3.06
C GLY A 66 -2.43 0.07 1.74
N TYR A 67 -2.69 -1.11 1.23
CA TYR A 67 -2.11 -1.55 -0.04
C TYR A 67 -2.95 -2.62 -0.69
N ARG A 68 -2.76 -2.75 -2.00
CA ARG A 68 -3.39 -3.79 -2.80
C ARG A 68 -2.48 -4.18 -3.95
N THR A 69 -2.30 -5.48 -4.14
CA THR A 69 -1.54 -6.04 -5.27
C THR A 69 -2.52 -6.62 -6.28
N LYS A 70 -2.29 -6.38 -7.55
CA LYS A 70 -3.07 -7.05 -8.60
C LYS A 70 -2.93 -8.56 -8.45
N HIS A 71 -4.02 -9.28 -8.65
CA HIS A 71 -4.07 -10.73 -8.39
C HIS A 71 -2.94 -11.47 -9.11
N ALA A 72 -2.68 -11.15 -10.38
CA ALA A 72 -1.65 -11.81 -11.18
C ALA A 72 -0.24 -11.60 -10.67
N TYR A 73 -0.02 -10.60 -9.80
CA TYR A 73 1.29 -10.23 -9.29
C TYR A 73 1.48 -10.54 -7.80
N GLN A 74 0.50 -11.19 -7.17
CA GLN A 74 0.61 -11.63 -5.77
C GLN A 74 1.63 -12.75 -5.64
N HIS A 75 2.18 -12.90 -4.43
CA HIS A 75 3.12 -13.96 -4.06
C HIS A 75 4.45 -13.93 -4.83
N LYS A 76 4.81 -12.78 -5.40
CA LYS A 76 6.06 -12.59 -6.16
C LYS A 76 7.00 -11.57 -5.50
N GLY A 77 6.64 -11.09 -4.30
CA GLY A 77 7.47 -10.17 -3.53
C GLY A 77 7.34 -8.70 -3.92
N TYR A 78 6.47 -8.34 -4.84
CA TYR A 78 6.31 -6.95 -5.28
C TYR A 78 5.87 -6.04 -4.14
N MET A 79 4.87 -6.47 -3.35
CA MET A 79 4.37 -5.63 -2.25
C MET A 79 5.41 -5.47 -1.15
N CYS A 80 6.17 -6.53 -0.82
CA CYS A 80 7.25 -6.42 0.15
C CYS A 80 8.30 -5.40 -0.29
N ARG A 81 8.70 -5.43 -1.55
CA ARG A 81 9.64 -4.44 -2.10
C ARG A 81 9.04 -3.05 -2.10
N GLY A 82 7.75 -2.94 -2.47
CA GLY A 82 7.04 -1.66 -2.46
C GLY A 82 6.95 -1.04 -1.08
N VAL A 83 6.63 -1.82 -0.05
CA VAL A 83 6.55 -1.33 1.33
C VAL A 83 7.92 -0.87 1.81
N LYS A 84 8.99 -1.60 1.49
CA LYS A 84 10.35 -1.19 1.84
C LYS A 84 10.73 0.14 1.20
N LEU A 85 10.37 0.33 -0.07
CA LEU A 85 10.60 1.60 -0.76
C LEU A 85 9.76 2.72 -0.14
N LEU A 86 8.52 2.43 0.26
CA LEU A 86 7.66 3.40 0.92
C LEU A 86 8.25 3.86 2.26
N ILE A 87 8.83 2.94 3.03
CA ILE A 87 9.50 3.29 4.29
C ILE A 87 10.63 4.30 4.02
N GLU A 88 11.41 4.13 2.95
CA GLU A 88 12.44 5.09 2.59
C GLU A 88 11.86 6.46 2.22
N GLU A 89 10.72 6.50 1.51
CA GLU A 89 10.02 7.75 1.23
C GLU A 89 9.52 8.40 2.53
N CYS A 90 9.02 7.62 3.47
CA CYS A 90 8.54 8.13 4.75
C CYS A 90 9.66 8.80 5.56
N LYS A 91 10.89 8.30 5.45
CA LYS A 91 12.05 8.96 6.08
C LYS A 91 12.22 10.38 5.57
N LYS A 92 12.07 10.59 4.28
CA LYS A 92 12.17 11.93 3.65
C LYS A 92 11.05 12.86 4.10
N LEU A 93 9.88 12.30 4.43
CA LEU A 93 8.70 13.06 4.84
C LEU A 93 8.64 13.27 6.36
N ASN A 94 9.66 12.87 7.10
CA ASN A 94 9.72 12.97 8.57
C ASN A 94 8.61 12.19 9.28
N ILE A 95 8.13 11.12 8.67
CA ILE A 95 7.18 10.20 9.28
C ILE A 95 7.97 9.22 10.15
N THR A 96 7.55 9.05 11.41
CA THR A 96 8.28 8.24 12.39
C THR A 96 7.62 6.90 12.66
N LYS A 97 6.32 6.79 12.49
CA LYS A 97 5.59 5.55 12.74
C LYS A 97 4.56 5.30 11.66
N LEU A 98 4.48 4.05 11.24
CA LEU A 98 3.46 3.57 10.31
C LEU A 98 2.66 2.46 10.99
N TYR A 99 1.35 2.54 10.90
CA TYR A 99 0.45 1.49 11.34
C TYR A 99 -0.19 0.81 10.15
N ALA A 100 -0.59 -0.42 10.32
CA ALA A 100 -1.36 -1.16 9.32
C ALA A 100 -2.38 -2.03 10.02
N LYS A 101 -3.63 -1.98 9.56
CA LYS A 101 -4.69 -2.88 10.01
C LYS A 101 -4.91 -3.95 8.97
N VAL A 102 -4.99 -5.19 9.42
CA VAL A 102 -5.14 -6.34 8.52
C VAL A 102 -6.26 -7.22 9.04
N ASN A 103 -7.16 -7.63 8.15
CA ASN A 103 -8.14 -8.64 8.48
C ASN A 103 -7.40 -9.92 8.94
N LYS A 104 -7.82 -10.49 10.07
CA LYS A 104 -7.17 -11.67 10.66
C LYS A 104 -7.09 -12.86 9.71
N ASN A 105 -7.97 -12.92 8.71
CA ASN A 105 -8.00 -13.99 7.71
C ASN A 105 -7.14 -13.67 6.47
N ASN A 106 -6.56 -12.49 6.39
CA ASN A 106 -5.75 -12.08 5.24
C ASN A 106 -4.29 -12.50 5.45
N VAL A 107 -4.01 -13.77 5.15
CA VAL A 107 -2.67 -14.36 5.32
C VAL A 107 -1.63 -13.65 4.46
N TYR A 108 -1.99 -13.26 3.24
CA TYR A 108 -1.08 -12.57 2.33
C TYR A 108 -0.59 -11.24 2.94
N SER A 109 -1.51 -10.39 3.40
CA SER A 109 -1.14 -9.10 4.02
C SER A 109 -0.31 -9.28 5.29
N LYS A 110 -0.63 -10.28 6.12
CA LYS A 110 0.18 -10.59 7.31
C LYS A 110 1.61 -10.91 6.95
N LYS A 111 1.81 -11.73 5.92
CA LYS A 111 3.16 -12.08 5.47
C LYS A 111 3.93 -10.87 4.97
N VAL A 112 3.25 -9.97 4.23
CA VAL A 112 3.88 -8.73 3.77
C VAL A 112 4.37 -7.91 4.96
N LEU A 113 3.53 -7.72 5.97
CA LEU A 113 3.90 -6.93 7.15
C LEU A 113 5.02 -7.60 7.94
N ASP A 114 4.93 -8.91 8.19
CA ASP A 114 5.98 -9.64 8.90
C ASP A 114 7.32 -9.55 8.16
N ASN A 115 7.31 -9.72 6.84
CA ASN A 115 8.51 -9.73 6.02
C ASN A 115 9.14 -8.34 5.85
N THR A 116 8.40 -7.28 6.16
CA THR A 116 8.89 -5.90 6.04
C THR A 116 9.23 -5.28 7.39
N GLY A 117 9.13 -6.03 8.48
CA GLY A 117 9.57 -5.60 9.79
C GLY A 117 8.48 -4.97 10.66
N PHE A 118 7.22 -5.01 10.24
CA PHE A 118 6.13 -4.56 11.08
C PHE A 118 5.90 -5.57 12.20
N LEU A 119 5.58 -5.05 13.39
CA LEU A 119 5.33 -5.86 14.58
C LEU A 119 3.86 -5.75 14.99
N GLN A 120 3.25 -6.90 15.24
CA GLN A 120 1.88 -6.92 15.73
C GLN A 120 1.82 -6.33 17.13
N GLN A 121 0.83 -5.46 17.36
CA GLN A 121 0.66 -4.75 18.63
C GLN A 121 -0.37 -5.46 19.51
N VAL A 122 -0.18 -5.37 20.81
CA VAL A 122 -1.21 -5.75 21.79
C VAL A 122 -2.23 -4.62 21.83
N TYR A 123 -3.49 -4.96 21.53
CA TYR A 123 -4.48 -3.94 21.27
C TYR A 123 -5.89 -4.54 21.43
N ASN A 124 -6.83 -3.75 21.91
CA ASN A 124 -8.17 -4.22 22.24
C ASN A 124 -9.18 -4.08 21.10
N GLY A 125 -8.73 -4.00 19.87
CA GLY A 125 -9.61 -3.93 18.69
C GLY A 125 -9.85 -5.30 18.08
N ASP A 126 -10.87 -5.39 17.23
CA ASP A 126 -11.24 -6.62 16.53
C ASP A 126 -10.31 -6.95 15.37
N VAL A 127 -9.61 -5.96 14.84
CA VAL A 127 -8.72 -6.07 13.69
C VAL A 127 -7.28 -6.01 14.16
N PRO A 128 -6.43 -6.99 13.81
CA PRO A 128 -5.01 -6.94 14.17
C PRO A 128 -4.34 -5.65 13.69
N LEU A 129 -3.59 -5.04 14.59
CA LEU A 129 -2.86 -3.81 14.34
C LEU A 129 -1.36 -4.10 14.31
N TYR A 130 -0.67 -3.62 13.28
CA TYR A 130 0.78 -3.73 13.13
C TYR A 130 1.40 -2.35 13.14
N MET A 131 2.65 -2.27 13.55
CA MET A 131 3.37 -1.01 13.62
C MET A 131 4.81 -1.18 13.17
N TYR A 132 5.31 -0.20 12.45
CA TYR A 132 6.71 -0.06 12.08
C TYR A 132 7.22 1.28 12.59
N GLU A 133 8.31 1.26 13.36
CA GLU A 133 8.96 2.48 13.82
C GLU A 133 10.13 2.79 12.89
N ILE A 134 10.05 3.96 12.24
CA ILE A 134 11.05 4.37 11.26
C ILE A 134 12.24 4.98 11.98
N LYS A 135 13.38 4.34 11.88
CA LYS A 135 14.65 4.81 12.46
C LYS A 135 15.47 5.52 11.39
N ARG A 136 16.13 6.56 11.83
CA ARG A 136 16.94 7.41 10.96
C ARG A 136 18.41 7.30 11.30
#